data_0516694716e1fe79b87d544a00ed73b4
#
_entry.id   0516694716e1fe79b87d544a00ed73b4
#
_cell.length_a   1.000
_cell.length_b   1.000
_cell.length_c   1.000
_cell.angle_alpha   90.00
_cell.angle_beta   90.00
_cell.angle_gamma   90.00
#
_symmetry.space_group_name_H-M   'P 1'
#
loop_
_entity.id
_entity.type
_entity.pdbx_description
1 polymer ?
#
loop_
_entity_poly.entity_id
_entity_poly.type
_entity_poly.pdbx_seq_one_letter_code
_entity_poly.pdbx_strand_id
1 'polypeptide(L)'
;MISNIDISDKSNKEIFKDYEFLKSALIKSLEYEEKEKICGPDRNSYYKTDHDATAMCLKRDYYSGLGTNTHAAYNTQIIVCKGLIATYYVSQSRSDLKDLIPALDKFYESYSIYPKYLCADSGYGSLNNYRYLHDHNIGNYVKYFSWEGNISGRNPSQYVLINETAIRCLNGNIGHIVKLDNRHPKKSNSTFFRIDGCNSCDFKDYCKRWMNKKEENFKIFEVVIELQKYINQSEENLLSPKGIELRVNRSIQVEGTFGMIKQDMPFDRFTRTSLDKVSTEFMMVCLGLNIRKLFKFYDAKSKNKFWIAPNDLQPETKKKPSAKRLSNKVNRKKLKKEADEPNPK
;
A
#
# COMPACT_ATOMS: atom_id res chain seq x y z
N MET A 1 -25.63 32.57 -35.23
CA MET A 1 -25.46 34.05 -35.09
C MET A 1 -24.01 34.55 -35.20
N ILE A 2 -22.99 33.71 -35.09
CA ILE A 2 -21.56 34.12 -35.12
C ILE A 2 -20.97 34.09 -36.53
N SER A 3 -21.65 33.46 -37.50
CA SER A 3 -21.23 33.36 -38.90
C SER A 3 -21.18 34.68 -39.71
N ASN A 4 -21.67 35.77 -39.15
CA ASN A 4 -21.74 37.08 -39.83
C ASN A 4 -20.92 38.19 -39.12
N ILE A 5 -19.96 37.84 -38.26
CA ILE A 5 -19.11 38.83 -37.59
C ILE A 5 -17.93 39.15 -38.51
N ASP A 6 -17.76 40.41 -38.83
CA ASP A 6 -16.61 40.93 -39.59
C ASP A 6 -15.32 40.79 -38.74
N ILE A 7 -14.42 39.92 -39.15
CA ILE A 7 -13.17 39.57 -38.45
C ILE A 7 -12.08 40.64 -38.63
N SER A 8 -12.31 41.64 -39.46
CA SER A 8 -11.35 42.73 -39.73
C SER A 8 -11.23 43.73 -38.56
N ASP A 9 -12.26 43.86 -37.74
CA ASP A 9 -12.26 44.72 -36.54
C ASP A 9 -11.51 44.00 -35.36
N LYS A 10 -10.65 44.75 -34.65
CA LYS A 10 -9.88 44.26 -33.51
C LYS A 10 -10.79 43.70 -32.39
N SER A 11 -11.90 44.35 -32.10
CA SER A 11 -12.86 43.91 -31.07
C SER A 11 -13.51 42.58 -31.47
N ASN A 12 -13.86 42.43 -32.75
CA ASN A 12 -14.42 41.18 -33.26
C ASN A 12 -13.40 40.04 -33.28
N LYS A 13 -12.10 40.30 -33.43
CA LYS A 13 -11.04 39.31 -33.36
C LYS A 13 -10.90 38.71 -31.93
N GLU A 14 -11.03 39.56 -30.89
CA GLU A 14 -11.00 39.06 -29.50
C GLU A 14 -12.23 38.22 -29.20
N ILE A 15 -13.42 38.66 -29.57
CA ILE A 15 -14.67 37.90 -29.40
C ILE A 15 -14.60 36.57 -30.15
N PHE A 16 -14.07 36.53 -31.36
CA PHE A 16 -13.91 35.27 -32.11
C PHE A 16 -12.91 34.33 -31.47
N LYS A 17 -11.79 34.86 -30.94
CA LYS A 17 -10.80 34.09 -30.19
C LYS A 17 -11.39 33.48 -28.92
N ASP A 18 -12.16 34.26 -28.16
CA ASP A 18 -12.83 33.78 -26.95
C ASP A 18 -13.89 32.72 -27.26
N TYR A 19 -14.64 32.90 -28.36
CA TYR A 19 -15.59 31.90 -28.83
C TYR A 19 -14.91 30.55 -29.18
N GLU A 20 -13.83 30.56 -29.96
CA GLU A 20 -13.10 29.37 -30.34
C GLU A 20 -12.47 28.72 -29.11
N PHE A 21 -11.98 29.49 -28.13
CA PHE A 21 -11.51 28.99 -26.85
C PHE A 21 -12.62 28.28 -26.07
N LEU A 22 -13.77 28.94 -25.88
CA LEU A 22 -14.93 28.38 -25.18
C LEU A 22 -15.47 27.13 -25.88
N LYS A 23 -15.55 27.12 -27.19
CA LYS A 23 -15.96 25.99 -28.00
C LYS A 23 -14.99 24.79 -27.80
N SER A 24 -13.68 25.04 -27.84
CA SER A 24 -12.68 24.03 -27.61
C SER A 24 -12.70 23.49 -26.16
N ALA A 25 -12.94 24.37 -25.20
CA ALA A 25 -13.09 24.02 -23.80
C ALA A 25 -14.34 23.15 -23.55
N LEU A 26 -15.45 23.48 -24.18
CA LEU A 26 -16.69 22.69 -24.12
C LEU A 26 -16.48 21.26 -24.68
N ILE A 27 -15.86 21.17 -25.86
CA ILE A 27 -15.54 19.84 -26.45
C ILE A 27 -14.68 19.01 -25.50
N LYS A 28 -13.63 19.62 -24.91
CA LYS A 28 -12.77 18.93 -23.93
C LYS A 28 -13.52 18.54 -22.67
N SER A 29 -14.44 19.40 -22.20
CA SER A 29 -15.26 19.09 -21.02
C SER A 29 -16.12 17.84 -21.26
N LEU A 30 -16.77 17.76 -22.41
CA LEU A 30 -17.57 16.59 -22.79
C LEU A 30 -16.72 15.32 -22.91
N GLU A 31 -15.52 15.44 -23.49
CA GLU A 31 -14.58 14.31 -23.53
C GLU A 31 -14.12 13.87 -22.12
N TYR A 32 -13.93 14.80 -21.19
CA TYR A 32 -13.56 14.48 -19.82
C TYR A 32 -14.71 13.81 -19.08
N GLU A 33 -15.94 14.27 -19.23
CA GLU A 33 -17.12 13.62 -18.67
C GLU A 33 -17.26 12.16 -19.14
N GLU A 34 -17.02 11.90 -20.43
CA GLU A 34 -17.02 10.53 -20.97
C GLU A 34 -15.89 9.69 -20.35
N LYS A 35 -14.70 10.24 -20.26
CA LYS A 35 -13.54 9.57 -19.63
C LYS A 35 -13.77 9.28 -18.15
N GLU A 36 -14.40 10.20 -17.42
CA GLU A 36 -14.77 10.00 -16.02
C GLU A 36 -15.80 8.86 -15.85
N LYS A 37 -16.79 8.77 -16.74
CA LYS A 37 -17.75 7.63 -16.75
C LYS A 37 -17.05 6.30 -16.95
N ILE A 38 -16.06 6.22 -17.84
CA ILE A 38 -15.27 5.01 -18.06
C ILE A 38 -14.40 4.69 -16.85
N CYS A 39 -13.76 5.69 -16.24
CA CYS A 39 -12.92 5.48 -15.04
C CYS A 39 -13.74 5.00 -13.84
N GLY A 40 -14.93 5.55 -13.64
CA GLY A 40 -15.69 5.38 -12.42
C GLY A 40 -15.04 6.05 -11.20
N PRO A 41 -15.62 5.93 -10.01
CA PRO A 41 -15.19 6.67 -8.81
C PRO A 41 -13.88 6.17 -8.21
N ASP A 42 -13.45 4.96 -8.53
CA ASP A 42 -12.33 4.28 -7.87
C ASP A 42 -11.01 4.36 -8.63
N ARG A 43 -11.03 4.78 -9.90
CA ARG A 43 -9.87 4.89 -10.76
C ARG A 43 -9.64 6.32 -11.23
N ASN A 44 -8.40 6.62 -11.59
CA ASN A 44 -8.00 7.89 -12.21
C ASN A 44 -7.40 7.70 -13.61
N SER A 45 -7.45 6.51 -14.15
CA SER A 45 -6.98 6.19 -15.50
C SER A 45 -7.55 4.87 -16.01
N TYR A 46 -7.62 4.76 -17.31
CA TYR A 46 -7.95 3.54 -18.03
C TYR A 46 -7.08 3.43 -19.29
N TYR A 47 -7.11 2.29 -19.96
CA TYR A 47 -6.41 2.08 -21.22
C TYR A 47 -7.38 2.10 -22.40
N LYS A 48 -6.94 2.67 -23.54
CA LYS A 48 -7.77 2.77 -24.76
C LYS A 48 -8.17 1.41 -25.34
N THR A 49 -7.29 0.42 -25.22
CA THR A 49 -7.49 -0.93 -25.76
C THR A 49 -8.28 -1.84 -24.82
N ASP A 50 -8.34 -1.48 -23.55
CA ASP A 50 -9.10 -2.19 -22.52
C ASP A 50 -9.54 -1.18 -21.45
N HIS A 51 -10.80 -0.77 -21.51
CA HIS A 51 -11.35 0.26 -20.63
C HIS A 51 -11.42 -0.18 -19.17
N ASP A 52 -11.41 -1.48 -18.89
CA ASP A 52 -11.37 -2.02 -17.54
C ASP A 52 -9.95 -2.07 -16.97
N ALA A 53 -8.93 -2.10 -17.82
CA ALA A 53 -7.54 -2.09 -17.37
C ALA A 53 -7.12 -0.70 -16.87
N THR A 54 -6.33 -0.69 -15.80
CA THR A 54 -5.73 0.54 -15.24
C THR A 54 -4.29 0.67 -15.71
N ALA A 55 -3.84 1.91 -15.96
CA ALA A 55 -2.44 2.17 -16.28
C ALA A 55 -1.56 1.95 -15.04
N MET A 56 -0.75 0.90 -15.01
CA MET A 56 0.12 0.54 -13.89
C MET A 56 1.57 0.38 -14.34
N CYS A 57 2.50 0.83 -13.52
CA CYS A 57 3.92 0.53 -13.68
C CYS A 57 4.20 -0.87 -13.10
N LEU A 58 4.78 -1.75 -13.89
CA LEU A 58 5.13 -3.09 -13.45
C LEU A 58 6.45 -3.09 -12.65
N LYS A 59 6.59 -4.02 -11.71
CA LYS A 59 7.80 -4.11 -10.86
C LYS A 59 9.09 -4.21 -11.68
N ARG A 60 9.09 -4.94 -12.79
CA ARG A 60 10.25 -5.09 -13.68
C ARG A 60 10.69 -3.75 -14.29
N ASP A 61 9.73 -2.91 -14.70
CA ASP A 61 10.04 -1.62 -15.32
C ASP A 61 10.56 -0.63 -14.29
N TYR A 62 10.03 -0.67 -13.07
CA TYR A 62 10.53 0.12 -11.95
C TYR A 62 11.99 -0.22 -11.61
N TYR A 63 12.34 -1.51 -11.54
CA TYR A 63 13.72 -1.94 -11.23
C TYR A 63 14.70 -1.73 -12.37
N SER A 64 14.24 -1.71 -13.62
CA SER A 64 15.07 -1.44 -14.80
C SER A 64 15.26 0.05 -15.10
N GLY A 65 14.77 0.95 -14.26
CA GLY A 65 14.81 2.40 -14.45
C GLY A 65 13.77 2.96 -15.41
N LEU A 66 12.87 2.12 -15.94
CA LEU A 66 11.76 2.50 -16.82
C LEU A 66 10.46 2.79 -16.04
N GLY A 67 10.59 3.29 -14.80
CA GLY A 67 9.47 3.50 -13.88
C GLY A 67 8.37 4.46 -14.33
N THR A 68 8.60 5.19 -15.43
CA THR A 68 7.58 6.04 -16.08
C THR A 68 6.68 5.27 -17.04
N ASN A 69 7.07 4.07 -17.46
CA ASN A 69 6.28 3.25 -18.36
C ASN A 69 5.07 2.66 -17.63
N THR A 70 3.90 2.83 -18.22
CA THR A 70 2.67 2.23 -17.73
C THR A 70 2.11 1.26 -18.75
N HIS A 71 1.54 0.16 -18.25
CA HIS A 71 0.90 -0.88 -19.03
C HIS A 71 -0.57 -1.03 -18.65
N ALA A 72 -1.38 -1.54 -19.58
CA ALA A 72 -2.70 -2.03 -19.25
C ALA A 72 -2.56 -3.19 -18.28
N ALA A 73 -3.05 -3.04 -17.06
CA ALA A 73 -2.85 -4.04 -16.02
C ALA A 73 -4.04 -4.14 -15.06
N TYR A 74 -4.13 -5.30 -14.45
CA TYR A 74 -5.04 -5.63 -13.36
C TYR A 74 -4.23 -6.04 -12.13
N ASN A 75 -4.75 -5.76 -10.95
CA ASN A 75 -4.16 -6.22 -9.70
C ASN A 75 -4.80 -7.56 -9.30
N THR A 76 -4.00 -8.58 -9.09
CA THR A 76 -4.48 -9.92 -8.78
C THR A 76 -4.12 -10.32 -7.37
N GLN A 77 -5.11 -10.74 -6.60
CA GLN A 77 -5.00 -11.20 -5.24
C GLN A 77 -5.31 -12.70 -5.16
N ILE A 78 -4.62 -13.42 -4.28
CA ILE A 78 -4.92 -14.80 -3.94
C ILE A 78 -4.93 -14.97 -2.42
N ILE A 79 -5.90 -15.73 -1.93
CA ILE A 79 -5.90 -16.24 -0.56
C ILE A 79 -5.48 -17.71 -0.61
N VAL A 80 -4.41 -18.04 0.09
CA VAL A 80 -3.85 -19.39 0.10
C VAL A 80 -4.05 -20.02 1.48
N CYS A 81 -4.64 -21.20 1.49
CA CYS A 81 -4.82 -22.02 2.68
C CYS A 81 -4.11 -23.36 2.49
N LYS A 82 -3.19 -23.69 3.40
CA LYS A 82 -2.45 -24.98 3.38
C LYS A 82 -1.85 -25.29 2.00
N GLY A 83 -1.30 -24.28 1.34
CA GLY A 83 -0.64 -24.40 0.05
C GLY A 83 -1.55 -24.39 -1.19
N LEU A 84 -2.86 -24.47 -1.03
CA LEU A 84 -3.83 -24.36 -2.12
C LEU A 84 -4.44 -22.96 -2.19
N ILE A 85 -4.74 -22.49 -3.39
CA ILE A 85 -5.47 -21.23 -3.59
C ILE A 85 -6.92 -21.48 -3.20
N ALA A 86 -7.35 -20.86 -2.10
CA ALA A 86 -8.73 -20.95 -1.63
C ALA A 86 -9.65 -19.99 -2.38
N THR A 87 -9.18 -18.77 -2.63
CA THR A 87 -9.92 -17.80 -3.47
C THR A 87 -8.95 -16.89 -4.19
N TYR A 88 -9.45 -16.20 -5.20
CA TYR A 88 -8.73 -15.19 -5.97
C TYR A 88 -9.63 -13.96 -6.14
N TYR A 89 -9.02 -12.82 -6.32
CA TYR A 89 -9.71 -11.57 -6.65
C TYR A 89 -8.90 -10.80 -7.69
N VAL A 90 -9.57 -10.24 -8.69
CA VAL A 90 -8.97 -9.38 -9.72
C VAL A 90 -9.53 -7.99 -9.56
N SER A 91 -8.66 -7.02 -9.43
CA SER A 91 -8.98 -5.64 -9.15
C SER A 91 -8.43 -4.71 -10.23
N GLN A 92 -9.08 -3.57 -10.38
CA GLN A 92 -8.63 -2.44 -11.19
C GLN A 92 -7.78 -1.45 -10.37
N SER A 93 -7.61 -1.69 -9.06
CA SER A 93 -6.86 -0.85 -8.16
C SER A 93 -5.35 -0.95 -8.38
N ARG A 94 -4.63 0.17 -8.30
CA ARG A 94 -3.17 0.19 -8.30
C ARG A 94 -2.55 -0.22 -6.97
N SER A 95 -3.35 -0.28 -5.94
CA SER A 95 -2.92 -0.51 -4.56
C SER A 95 -3.70 -1.64 -3.93
N ASP A 96 -3.00 -2.50 -3.20
CA ASP A 96 -3.57 -3.61 -2.46
C ASP A 96 -4.46 -3.17 -1.28
N LEU A 97 -4.37 -1.89 -0.87
CA LEU A 97 -5.11 -1.34 0.28
C LEU A 97 -6.62 -1.54 0.20
N LYS A 98 -7.19 -1.47 -1.01
CA LYS A 98 -8.63 -1.62 -1.23
C LYS A 98 -9.06 -3.06 -1.52
N ASP A 99 -8.11 -3.97 -1.74
CA ASP A 99 -8.39 -5.29 -2.29
C ASP A 99 -8.58 -6.38 -1.22
N LEU A 100 -8.19 -6.10 0.05
CA LEU A 100 -8.29 -7.07 1.14
C LEU A 100 -9.74 -7.44 1.45
N ILE A 101 -10.58 -6.44 1.65
CA ILE A 101 -12.00 -6.63 2.02
C ILE A 101 -12.74 -7.39 0.92
N PRO A 102 -12.72 -6.97 -0.35
CA PRO A 102 -13.39 -7.73 -1.42
C PRO A 102 -12.87 -9.16 -1.59
N ALA A 103 -11.57 -9.39 -1.36
CA ALA A 103 -11.02 -10.75 -1.41
C ALA A 103 -11.51 -11.63 -0.26
N LEU A 104 -11.67 -11.06 0.96
CA LEU A 104 -12.25 -11.76 2.10
C LEU A 104 -13.75 -11.99 1.97
N ASP A 105 -14.49 -11.02 1.40
CA ASP A 105 -15.91 -11.17 1.11
C ASP A 105 -16.13 -12.34 0.12
N LYS A 106 -15.34 -12.38 -0.95
CA LYS A 106 -15.37 -13.49 -1.90
C LYS A 106 -14.99 -14.84 -1.28
N PHE A 107 -14.08 -14.84 -0.32
CA PHE A 107 -13.76 -16.03 0.46
C PHE A 107 -14.98 -16.46 1.29
N TYR A 108 -15.62 -15.53 1.98
CA TYR A 108 -16.82 -15.81 2.77
C TYR A 108 -18.00 -16.31 1.91
N GLU A 109 -18.23 -15.70 0.74
CA GLU A 109 -19.22 -16.16 -0.23
C GLU A 109 -18.99 -17.62 -0.65
N SER A 110 -17.72 -18.01 -0.80
CA SER A 110 -17.37 -19.37 -1.24
C SER A 110 -17.46 -20.42 -0.14
N TYR A 111 -17.19 -20.05 1.11
CA TYR A 111 -17.02 -21.01 2.21
C TYR A 111 -17.98 -20.79 3.39
N SER A 112 -18.73 -19.67 3.43
CA SER A 112 -19.62 -19.24 4.52
C SER A 112 -18.94 -19.16 5.90
N ILE A 113 -17.61 -19.02 5.90
CA ILE A 113 -16.78 -18.84 7.11
C ILE A 113 -15.67 -17.84 6.84
N TYR A 114 -15.23 -17.15 7.88
CA TYR A 114 -13.99 -16.34 7.83
C TYR A 114 -12.79 -17.15 8.29
N PRO A 115 -11.56 -16.81 7.80
CA PRO A 115 -10.35 -17.44 8.29
C PRO A 115 -10.08 -17.05 9.73
N LYS A 116 -9.58 -17.98 10.56
CA LYS A 116 -9.22 -17.69 11.95
C LYS A 116 -8.08 -16.66 12.07
N TYR A 117 -7.15 -16.68 11.14
CA TYR A 117 -5.97 -15.78 11.10
C TYR A 117 -5.73 -15.34 9.66
N LEU A 118 -5.36 -14.09 9.49
CA LEU A 118 -4.95 -13.55 8.20
C LEU A 118 -3.54 -12.96 8.30
N CYS A 119 -2.60 -13.50 7.50
CA CYS A 119 -1.26 -12.97 7.37
C CYS A 119 -1.09 -12.38 5.97
N ALA A 120 -0.85 -11.07 5.90
CA ALA A 120 -0.69 -10.35 4.65
C ALA A 120 0.46 -9.35 4.71
N ASP A 121 0.85 -8.81 3.55
CA ASP A 121 1.94 -7.85 3.42
C ASP A 121 1.53 -6.44 3.86
N SER A 122 2.51 -5.56 3.98
CA SER A 122 2.31 -4.17 4.40
C SER A 122 1.47 -3.34 3.41
N GLY A 123 1.32 -3.78 2.17
CA GLY A 123 0.42 -3.19 1.18
C GLY A 123 -1.05 -3.19 1.61
N TYR A 124 -1.44 -4.09 2.51
CA TYR A 124 -2.81 -4.19 3.04
C TYR A 124 -3.04 -3.45 4.36
N GLY A 125 -2.00 -2.87 4.96
CA GLY A 125 -2.05 -2.22 6.28
C GLY A 125 -2.79 -0.88 6.27
N SER A 126 -4.11 -0.89 6.48
CA SER A 126 -4.95 0.31 6.58
C SER A 126 -5.92 0.23 7.74
N LEU A 127 -6.43 1.39 8.18
CA LEU A 127 -7.42 1.45 9.27
C LEU A 127 -8.68 0.65 8.92
N ASN A 128 -9.19 0.78 7.70
CA ASN A 128 -10.40 0.09 7.27
C ASN A 128 -10.20 -1.43 7.25
N ASN A 129 -9.05 -1.90 6.76
CA ASN A 129 -8.74 -3.32 6.74
C ASN A 129 -8.60 -3.89 8.16
N TYR A 130 -7.94 -3.16 9.07
CA TYR A 130 -7.80 -3.60 10.46
C TYR A 130 -9.15 -3.63 11.19
N ARG A 131 -10.03 -2.63 10.97
CA ARG A 131 -11.40 -2.66 11.49
C ARG A 131 -12.15 -3.87 10.98
N TYR A 132 -12.12 -4.11 9.68
CA TYR A 132 -12.79 -5.25 9.08
C TYR A 132 -12.33 -6.58 9.72
N LEU A 133 -11.02 -6.77 9.91
CA LEU A 133 -10.49 -7.96 10.57
C LEU A 133 -10.99 -8.09 12.02
N HIS A 134 -11.01 -6.98 12.75
CA HIS A 134 -11.50 -6.93 14.13
C HIS A 134 -13.00 -7.26 14.21
N ASP A 135 -13.80 -6.64 13.36
CA ASP A 135 -15.28 -6.79 13.39
C ASP A 135 -15.72 -8.21 13.00
N HIS A 136 -14.91 -8.92 12.19
CA HIS A 136 -15.15 -10.31 11.81
C HIS A 136 -14.37 -11.33 12.66
N ASN A 137 -13.75 -10.90 13.78
CA ASN A 137 -12.96 -11.75 14.68
C ASN A 137 -11.82 -12.52 13.95
N ILE A 138 -11.23 -11.92 12.94
CA ILE A 138 -10.08 -12.47 12.23
C ILE A 138 -8.79 -12.02 12.91
N GLY A 139 -7.95 -12.96 13.35
CA GLY A 139 -6.67 -12.65 13.96
C GLY A 139 -5.76 -11.87 12.99
N ASN A 140 -5.39 -10.65 13.40
CA ASN A 140 -4.64 -9.71 12.57
C ASN A 140 -3.13 -9.99 12.61
N TYR A 141 -2.58 -10.51 11.51
CA TYR A 141 -1.15 -10.67 11.25
C TYR A 141 -0.72 -9.92 9.98
N VAL A 142 -1.39 -8.81 9.68
CA VAL A 142 -1.08 -7.96 8.53
C VAL A 142 0.00 -6.96 8.90
N LYS A 143 1.10 -6.93 8.15
CA LYS A 143 2.18 -5.96 8.36
C LYS A 143 1.69 -4.55 8.13
N TYR A 144 2.11 -3.59 8.96
CA TYR A 144 1.90 -2.17 8.71
C TYR A 144 3.01 -1.58 7.83
N PHE A 145 2.76 -0.45 7.19
CA PHE A 145 3.62 0.14 6.17
C PHE A 145 5.11 0.26 6.55
N SER A 146 5.43 0.63 7.78
CA SER A 146 6.81 0.81 8.26
C SER A 146 7.41 -0.43 8.94
N TRP A 147 6.75 -1.59 8.88
CA TRP A 147 7.14 -2.82 9.58
C TRP A 147 8.61 -3.17 9.44
N GLU A 148 9.11 -3.36 8.23
CA GLU A 148 10.49 -3.83 7.98
C GLU A 148 11.54 -2.85 8.52
N GLY A 149 11.27 -1.55 8.38
CA GLY A 149 12.13 -0.48 8.88
C GLY A 149 12.15 -0.41 10.40
N ASN A 150 10.98 -0.59 11.01
CA ASN A 150 10.78 -0.54 12.45
C ASN A 150 11.45 -1.75 13.14
N ILE A 151 11.16 -2.96 12.69
CA ILE A 151 11.72 -4.18 13.28
C ILE A 151 13.23 -4.27 13.13
N SER A 152 13.76 -3.90 11.98
CA SER A 152 15.21 -3.90 11.73
C SER A 152 15.97 -2.72 12.38
N GLY A 153 15.27 -1.78 13.01
CA GLY A 153 15.86 -0.53 13.55
C GLY A 153 16.47 0.39 12.47
N ARG A 154 16.20 0.12 11.18
CA ARG A 154 16.69 0.96 10.07
C ARG A 154 15.85 2.22 9.85
N ASN A 155 14.59 2.17 10.19
CA ASN A 155 13.64 3.27 10.10
C ASN A 155 12.58 3.10 11.20
N PRO A 156 12.97 3.23 12.49
CA PRO A 156 12.09 2.97 13.61
C PRO A 156 10.93 3.95 13.63
N SER A 157 9.83 3.55 14.22
CA SER A 157 8.73 4.46 14.53
C SER A 157 9.22 5.56 15.46
N GLN A 158 8.86 6.81 15.17
CA GLN A 158 9.35 7.96 15.96
C GLN A 158 8.69 8.05 17.32
N TYR A 159 7.58 7.36 17.52
CA TYR A 159 6.87 7.27 18.78
C TYR A 159 6.20 5.90 18.94
N VAL A 160 5.82 5.60 20.17
CA VAL A 160 4.98 4.46 20.55
C VAL A 160 3.80 5.00 21.37
N LEU A 161 2.59 4.56 21.09
CA LEU A 161 1.40 4.88 21.86
C LEU A 161 1.45 4.11 23.18
N ILE A 162 1.48 4.81 24.33
CA ILE A 162 1.41 4.21 25.67
C ILE A 162 -0.04 3.94 26.03
N ASN A 163 -0.87 4.96 25.89
CA ASN A 163 -2.30 4.94 26.11
C ASN A 163 -2.98 6.04 25.28
N GLU A 164 -4.28 6.24 25.45
CA GLU A 164 -5.04 7.22 24.66
C GLU A 164 -4.60 8.68 24.88
N THR A 165 -3.90 8.97 25.98
CA THR A 165 -3.50 10.33 26.37
C THR A 165 -2.00 10.58 26.31
N ALA A 166 -1.19 9.55 26.06
CA ALA A 166 0.27 9.65 26.09
C ALA A 166 0.96 8.83 25.02
N ILE A 167 2.01 9.41 24.43
CA ILE A 167 2.97 8.74 23.55
C ILE A 167 4.38 8.83 24.14
N ARG A 168 5.26 7.92 23.74
CA ARG A 168 6.68 7.94 24.10
C ARG A 168 7.53 7.99 22.84
N CYS A 169 8.46 8.93 22.75
CA CYS A 169 9.38 9.06 21.60
C CYS A 169 10.55 8.07 21.68
N LEU A 170 11.37 8.03 20.63
CA LEU A 170 12.58 7.19 20.56
C LEU A 170 13.60 7.46 21.68
N ASN A 171 13.65 8.71 22.16
CA ASN A 171 14.55 9.12 23.26
C ASN A 171 13.97 8.85 24.65
N GLY A 172 12.75 8.30 24.73
CA GLY A 172 12.08 8.00 25.99
C GLY A 172 11.17 9.11 26.54
N ASN A 173 11.22 10.32 25.97
CA ASN A 173 10.40 11.44 26.44
C ASN A 173 8.92 11.17 26.20
N ILE A 174 8.09 11.55 27.18
CA ILE A 174 6.64 11.38 27.11
C ILE A 174 6.00 12.62 26.49
N GLY A 175 5.08 12.41 25.58
CA GLY A 175 4.26 13.43 24.98
C GLY A 175 2.81 13.31 25.42
N HIS A 176 2.16 14.46 25.62
CA HIS A 176 0.79 14.58 26.06
C HIS A 176 -0.06 15.27 24.99
N ILE A 177 -1.39 15.07 25.09
CA ILE A 177 -2.35 15.67 24.18
C ILE A 177 -2.27 17.20 24.26
N VAL A 178 -2.27 17.83 23.08
CA VAL A 178 -2.38 19.29 22.95
C VAL A 178 -3.51 19.64 21.98
N LYS A 179 -4.25 20.70 22.31
CA LYS A 179 -5.17 21.36 21.38
C LYS A 179 -4.35 22.37 20.58
N LEU A 180 -4.53 22.38 19.28
CA LEU A 180 -3.89 23.32 18.39
C LEU A 180 -4.93 24.23 17.77
N ASP A 181 -4.95 25.47 18.22
CA ASP A 181 -5.78 26.50 17.62
C ASP A 181 -5.35 26.68 16.15
N ASN A 182 -6.31 26.84 15.28
CA ASN A 182 -6.09 27.04 13.82
C ASN A 182 -5.43 25.89 13.03
N ARG A 183 -5.27 24.71 13.61
CA ARG A 183 -4.78 23.54 12.89
C ARG A 183 -5.88 22.50 12.72
N HIS A 184 -6.26 22.24 11.48
CA HIS A 184 -7.17 21.14 11.18
C HIS A 184 -6.39 19.82 11.10
N PRO A 185 -6.86 18.75 11.75
CA PRO A 185 -6.26 17.44 11.60
C PRO A 185 -6.39 16.97 10.14
N LYS A 186 -5.35 16.32 9.62
CA LYS A 186 -5.37 15.72 8.28
C LYS A 186 -6.42 14.61 8.18
N LYS A 187 -6.75 14.00 9.33
CA LYS A 187 -7.81 12.98 9.49
C LYS A 187 -8.76 13.44 10.59
N SER A 188 -10.04 13.26 10.39
CA SER A 188 -11.09 13.71 11.30
C SER A 188 -11.00 13.13 12.71
N ASN A 189 -10.35 11.97 12.87
CA ASN A 189 -10.17 11.27 14.15
C ASN A 189 -8.72 11.32 14.66
N SER A 190 -7.94 12.33 14.24
CA SER A 190 -6.54 12.51 14.68
C SER A 190 -6.47 13.25 16.00
N THR A 191 -5.52 12.85 16.85
CA THR A 191 -5.14 13.51 18.10
C THR A 191 -3.72 14.04 17.96
N PHE A 192 -3.47 15.23 18.51
CA PHE A 192 -2.14 15.83 18.49
C PHE A 192 -1.46 15.63 19.84
N PHE A 193 -0.20 15.17 19.79
CA PHE A 193 0.66 14.98 20.95
C PHE A 193 1.90 15.85 20.81
N ARG A 194 2.28 16.54 21.87
CA ARG A 194 3.50 17.33 21.93
C ARG A 194 4.54 16.64 22.80
N ILE A 195 5.76 16.57 22.30
CA ILE A 195 6.95 16.07 22.99
C ILE A 195 7.97 17.18 23.03
N ASP A 196 8.42 17.55 24.24
CA ASP A 196 9.44 18.57 24.47
C ASP A 196 10.83 17.95 24.65
N GLY A 197 11.90 18.80 24.70
CA GLY A 197 13.28 18.37 24.88
C GLY A 197 13.96 17.83 23.61
N CYS A 198 13.57 18.35 22.45
CA CYS A 198 14.10 17.88 21.16
C CYS A 198 15.48 18.46 20.80
N ASN A 199 15.93 19.58 21.43
CA ASN A 199 17.19 20.23 21.01
C ASN A 199 18.43 19.45 21.42
N SER A 200 18.44 18.80 22.56
CA SER A 200 19.51 17.94 23.08
C SER A 200 19.34 16.45 22.74
N CYS A 201 18.43 16.11 21.85
CA CYS A 201 18.06 14.74 21.55
C CYS A 201 18.96 14.14 20.48
N ASP A 202 19.57 12.98 20.73
CA ASP A 202 20.42 12.24 19.79
C ASP A 202 19.70 11.84 18.50
N PHE A 203 18.36 11.74 18.53
CA PHE A 203 17.53 11.44 17.39
C PHE A 203 16.95 12.67 16.68
N LYS A 204 17.38 13.90 17.03
CA LYS A 204 16.86 15.17 16.48
C LYS A 204 16.83 15.15 14.95
N ASP A 205 17.97 14.87 14.31
CA ASP A 205 18.10 14.87 12.86
C ASP A 205 17.20 13.85 12.16
N TYR A 206 17.06 12.69 12.76
CA TYR A 206 16.16 11.66 12.25
C TYR A 206 14.69 12.07 12.40
N CYS A 207 14.30 12.53 13.59
CA CYS A 207 12.91 12.85 13.89
C CYS A 207 12.42 14.11 13.18
N LYS A 208 13.27 15.12 13.02
CA LYS A 208 12.92 16.42 12.43
C LYS A 208 13.34 16.58 10.95
N ARG A 209 13.81 15.53 10.30
CA ARG A 209 14.35 15.60 8.92
C ARG A 209 13.42 16.24 7.89
N TRP A 210 12.11 16.16 8.09
CA TRP A 210 11.08 16.67 7.18
C TRP A 210 10.33 17.90 7.72
N MET A 211 10.80 18.47 8.85
CA MET A 211 10.19 19.66 9.44
C MET A 211 10.85 20.92 8.91
N ASN A 212 10.03 21.94 8.63
CA ASN A 212 10.53 23.27 8.25
C ASN A 212 11.18 23.99 9.45
N LYS A 213 10.57 23.84 10.64
CA LYS A 213 11.05 24.46 11.90
C LYS A 213 11.82 23.45 12.74
N LYS A 214 13.10 23.25 12.43
CA LYS A 214 13.94 22.26 13.12
C LYS A 214 14.45 22.75 14.48
N GLU A 215 14.50 24.05 14.69
CA GLU A 215 15.08 24.68 15.90
C GLU A 215 14.14 24.69 17.11
N GLU A 216 12.85 24.43 16.92
CA GLU A 216 11.90 24.31 18.03
C GLU A 216 12.31 23.19 18.99
N ASN A 217 12.26 23.45 20.31
CA ASN A 217 12.62 22.43 21.31
C ASN A 217 11.53 21.37 21.54
N PHE A 218 10.56 21.30 20.67
CA PHE A 218 9.47 20.32 20.72
C PHE A 218 9.16 19.74 19.35
N LYS A 219 8.39 18.66 19.35
CA LYS A 219 7.77 18.09 18.17
C LYS A 219 6.30 17.73 18.44
N ILE A 220 5.43 18.02 17.46
CA ILE A 220 4.04 17.62 17.49
C ILE A 220 3.84 16.44 16.57
N PHE A 221 3.15 15.43 17.07
CA PHE A 221 2.74 14.25 16.32
C PHE A 221 1.23 14.23 16.15
N GLU A 222 0.79 14.02 14.92
CA GLU A 222 -0.61 13.73 14.59
C GLU A 222 -0.80 12.21 14.61
N VAL A 223 -1.65 11.71 15.48
CA VAL A 223 -1.83 10.28 15.72
C VAL A 223 -3.31 9.92 15.61
N VAL A 224 -3.62 8.94 14.78
CA VAL A 224 -4.91 8.26 14.78
C VAL A 224 -4.82 7.14 15.81
N ILE A 225 -5.38 7.37 17.00
CA ILE A 225 -5.24 6.46 18.17
C ILE A 225 -5.73 5.06 17.84
N GLU A 226 -6.87 4.95 17.19
CA GLU A 226 -7.44 3.66 16.79
C GLU A 226 -6.51 2.88 15.86
N LEU A 227 -5.99 3.53 14.82
CA LEU A 227 -5.03 2.90 13.91
C LEU A 227 -3.78 2.43 14.66
N GLN A 228 -3.28 3.24 15.61
CA GLN A 228 -2.10 2.89 16.37
C GLN A 228 -2.33 1.69 17.31
N LYS A 229 -3.53 1.56 17.87
CA LYS A 229 -3.92 0.36 18.64
C LYS A 229 -3.86 -0.90 17.79
N TYR A 230 -4.42 -0.86 16.58
CA TYR A 230 -4.36 -2.00 15.65
C TYR A 230 -2.93 -2.31 15.19
N ILE A 231 -2.11 -1.29 14.97
CA ILE A 231 -0.69 -1.46 14.64
C ILE A 231 0.05 -2.15 15.79
N ASN A 232 -0.16 -1.71 17.03
CA ASN A 232 0.47 -2.33 18.20
C ASN A 232 0.04 -3.79 18.34
N GLN A 233 -1.25 -4.09 18.22
CA GLN A 233 -1.78 -5.46 18.25
C GLN A 233 -1.19 -6.32 17.13
N SER A 234 -1.15 -5.80 15.91
CA SER A 234 -0.55 -6.52 14.77
C SER A 234 0.94 -6.78 15.01
N GLU A 235 1.67 -5.82 15.59
CA GLU A 235 3.07 -5.96 15.91
C GLU A 235 3.33 -7.06 16.95
N GLU A 236 2.57 -7.08 18.03
CA GLU A 236 2.63 -8.13 19.05
C GLU A 236 2.34 -9.50 18.43
N ASN A 237 1.27 -9.60 17.65
CA ASN A 237 0.90 -10.82 16.95
C ASN A 237 2.01 -11.29 16.00
N LEU A 238 2.57 -10.42 15.17
CA LEU A 238 3.61 -10.76 14.20
C LEU A 238 4.93 -11.17 14.85
N LEU A 239 5.27 -10.65 16.03
CA LEU A 239 6.47 -10.99 16.79
C LEU A 239 6.31 -12.26 17.61
N SER A 240 5.09 -12.74 17.83
CA SER A 240 4.81 -13.99 18.54
C SER A 240 5.32 -15.21 17.77
N PRO A 241 5.54 -16.36 18.42
CA PRO A 241 5.88 -17.60 17.72
C PRO A 241 4.89 -17.96 16.62
N LYS A 242 3.58 -17.75 16.87
CA LYS A 242 2.53 -17.95 15.86
C LYS A 242 2.66 -16.97 14.68
N GLY A 243 3.01 -15.74 14.95
CA GLY A 243 3.23 -14.73 13.89
C GLY A 243 4.43 -15.06 13.02
N ILE A 244 5.51 -15.54 13.61
CA ILE A 244 6.70 -15.99 12.86
C ILE A 244 6.34 -17.18 11.95
N GLU A 245 5.64 -18.18 12.49
CA GLU A 245 5.12 -19.31 11.72
C GLU A 245 4.28 -18.84 10.51
N LEU A 246 3.31 -17.96 10.75
CA LEU A 246 2.43 -17.46 9.70
C LEU A 246 3.18 -16.65 8.63
N ARG A 247 4.17 -15.82 9.02
CA ARG A 247 4.99 -15.06 8.07
C ARG A 247 5.86 -15.95 7.20
N VAL A 248 6.48 -16.97 7.78
CA VAL A 248 7.28 -17.95 7.04
C VAL A 248 6.38 -18.74 6.09
N ASN A 249 5.24 -19.23 6.56
CA ASN A 249 4.29 -19.95 5.73
C ASN A 249 3.71 -19.08 4.61
N ARG A 250 3.45 -17.79 4.85
CA ARG A 250 3.01 -16.85 3.81
C ARG A 250 4.06 -16.74 2.69
N SER A 251 5.33 -16.58 3.05
CA SER A 251 6.40 -16.50 2.05
C SER A 251 6.46 -17.79 1.21
N ILE A 252 6.43 -18.95 1.84
CA ILE A 252 6.47 -20.23 1.14
C ILE A 252 5.22 -20.44 0.26
N GLN A 253 4.05 -20.16 0.80
CA GLN A 253 2.78 -20.49 0.14
C GLN A 253 2.37 -19.45 -0.91
N VAL A 254 2.39 -18.16 -0.58
CA VAL A 254 1.88 -17.10 -1.46
C VAL A 254 2.94 -16.71 -2.50
N GLU A 255 4.15 -16.38 -2.06
CA GLU A 255 5.23 -15.99 -2.98
C GLU A 255 5.63 -17.17 -3.87
N GLY A 256 5.73 -18.38 -3.30
CA GLY A 256 5.96 -19.59 -4.09
C GLY A 256 4.84 -19.88 -5.09
N THR A 257 3.58 -19.59 -4.75
CA THR A 257 2.45 -19.76 -5.67
C THR A 257 2.54 -18.79 -6.85
N PHE A 258 2.81 -17.50 -6.60
CA PHE A 258 3.05 -16.53 -7.68
C PHE A 258 4.30 -16.85 -8.50
N GLY A 259 5.35 -17.40 -7.88
CA GLY A 259 6.53 -17.91 -8.57
C GLY A 259 6.16 -19.03 -9.57
N MET A 260 5.39 -20.00 -9.13
CA MET A 260 4.92 -21.10 -10.01
C MET A 260 4.02 -20.59 -11.15
N ILE A 261 3.13 -19.62 -10.90
CA ILE A 261 2.29 -19.03 -11.95
C ILE A 261 3.15 -18.36 -13.02
N LYS A 262 4.16 -17.59 -12.62
CA LYS A 262 4.98 -16.79 -13.55
C LYS A 262 6.11 -17.57 -14.21
N GLN A 263 6.75 -18.51 -13.50
CA GLN A 263 7.94 -19.22 -13.96
C GLN A 263 7.59 -20.59 -14.54
N ASP A 264 6.75 -21.37 -13.84
CA ASP A 264 6.46 -22.75 -14.25
C ASP A 264 5.30 -22.84 -15.25
N MET A 265 4.34 -21.90 -15.20
CA MET A 265 3.17 -21.87 -16.09
C MET A 265 3.28 -20.78 -17.17
N PRO A 266 4.43 -20.14 -17.36
CA PRO A 266 4.78 -18.87 -18.01
C PRO A 266 3.59 -17.90 -18.23
N PHE A 267 2.82 -17.67 -17.16
CA PHE A 267 1.69 -16.77 -17.21
C PHE A 267 2.14 -15.34 -16.87
N ASP A 268 2.70 -14.66 -17.86
CA ASP A 268 3.23 -13.29 -17.72
C ASP A 268 2.21 -12.20 -18.06
N ARG A 269 1.21 -12.54 -18.88
CA ARG A 269 0.26 -11.58 -19.43
C ARG A 269 -1.11 -12.22 -19.62
N PHE A 270 -2.16 -11.46 -19.31
CA PHE A 270 -3.52 -11.80 -19.69
C PHE A 270 -3.69 -11.75 -21.22
N THR A 271 -4.42 -12.70 -21.77
CA THR A 271 -4.75 -12.77 -23.21
C THR A 271 -6.13 -12.16 -23.47
N ARG A 272 -6.95 -12.07 -22.43
CA ARG A 272 -8.30 -11.50 -22.49
C ARG A 272 -8.31 -10.04 -22.06
N THR A 273 -9.33 -9.31 -22.52
CA THR A 273 -9.66 -7.94 -22.14
C THR A 273 -11.01 -7.94 -21.43
N SER A 274 -11.28 -6.91 -20.64
CA SER A 274 -12.38 -6.73 -19.69
C SER A 274 -12.22 -7.52 -18.38
N LEU A 275 -12.69 -6.92 -17.30
CA LEU A 275 -12.50 -7.43 -15.93
C LEU A 275 -13.05 -8.86 -15.76
N ASP A 276 -14.24 -9.14 -16.30
CA ASP A 276 -14.91 -10.45 -16.16
C ASP A 276 -14.14 -11.56 -16.88
N LYS A 277 -13.66 -11.28 -18.10
CA LYS A 277 -12.90 -12.26 -18.89
C LYS A 277 -11.51 -12.50 -18.31
N VAL A 278 -10.85 -11.44 -17.83
CA VAL A 278 -9.57 -11.52 -17.13
C VAL A 278 -9.72 -12.27 -15.81
N SER A 279 -10.79 -12.02 -15.07
CA SER A 279 -11.12 -12.76 -13.83
C SER A 279 -11.33 -14.25 -14.10
N THR A 280 -12.04 -14.59 -15.18
CA THR A 280 -12.25 -15.98 -15.61
C THR A 280 -10.92 -16.63 -16.03
N GLU A 281 -10.10 -15.95 -16.81
CA GLU A 281 -8.77 -16.44 -17.21
C GLU A 281 -7.89 -16.71 -15.98
N PHE A 282 -7.86 -15.80 -15.01
CA PHE A 282 -7.10 -15.98 -13.77
C PHE A 282 -7.65 -17.12 -12.91
N MET A 283 -8.98 -17.30 -12.89
CA MET A 283 -9.61 -18.46 -12.24
C MET A 283 -9.09 -19.78 -12.80
N MET A 284 -9.01 -19.90 -14.12
CA MET A 284 -8.51 -21.13 -14.77
C MET A 284 -7.04 -21.40 -14.43
N VAL A 285 -6.21 -20.34 -14.36
CA VAL A 285 -4.82 -20.46 -13.92
C VAL A 285 -4.74 -20.96 -12.47
N CYS A 286 -5.53 -20.38 -11.56
CA CYS A 286 -5.61 -20.80 -10.16
C CYS A 286 -6.08 -22.26 -10.02
N LEU A 287 -7.10 -22.65 -10.75
CA LEU A 287 -7.63 -24.03 -10.78
C LEU A 287 -6.56 -25.01 -11.29
N GLY A 288 -5.94 -24.72 -12.44
CA GLY A 288 -4.89 -25.56 -13.00
C GLY A 288 -3.72 -25.76 -12.05
N LEU A 289 -3.31 -24.69 -11.34
CA LEU A 289 -2.26 -24.80 -10.33
C LEU A 289 -2.69 -25.64 -9.12
N ASN A 290 -3.90 -25.50 -8.65
CA ASN A 290 -4.44 -26.33 -7.56
C ASN A 290 -4.49 -27.81 -7.96
N ILE A 291 -4.97 -28.14 -9.16
CA ILE A 291 -4.98 -29.50 -9.69
C ILE A 291 -3.54 -30.05 -9.73
N ARG A 292 -2.58 -29.31 -10.28
CA ARG A 292 -1.16 -29.71 -10.33
C ARG A 292 -0.59 -29.98 -8.94
N LYS A 293 -0.92 -29.15 -7.93
CA LYS A 293 -0.49 -29.32 -6.54
C LYS A 293 -1.14 -30.57 -5.92
N LEU A 294 -2.43 -30.81 -6.17
CA LEU A 294 -3.12 -31.98 -5.66
C LEU A 294 -2.53 -33.28 -6.25
N PHE A 295 -2.27 -33.33 -7.55
CA PHE A 295 -1.61 -34.48 -8.17
C PHE A 295 -0.25 -34.77 -7.53
N LYS A 296 0.61 -33.76 -7.36
CA LYS A 296 1.89 -33.91 -6.67
C LYS A 296 1.72 -34.38 -5.23
N PHE A 297 0.64 -33.98 -4.56
CA PHE A 297 0.35 -34.39 -3.19
C PHE A 297 -0.06 -35.87 -3.11
N TYR A 298 -0.90 -36.35 -4.04
CA TYR A 298 -1.35 -37.74 -4.08
C TYR A 298 -0.29 -38.70 -4.62
N ASP A 299 0.41 -38.31 -5.70
CA ASP A 299 1.43 -39.13 -6.36
C ASP A 299 2.64 -39.40 -5.45
N ALA A 300 3.02 -38.42 -4.68
CA ALA A 300 4.21 -38.55 -3.86
C ALA A 300 4.07 -39.52 -2.68
N LYS A 301 2.84 -40.12 -2.37
CA LYS A 301 2.63 -40.83 -1.07
C LYS A 301 3.44 -40.14 0.03
N SER A 302 3.74 -38.85 -0.19
CA SER A 302 4.94 -38.24 0.30
C SER A 302 4.62 -37.25 1.38
N LYS A 303 5.51 -37.23 2.26
CA LYS A 303 5.90 -36.25 3.25
C LYS A 303 6.02 -34.80 2.74
N ASN A 304 5.65 -34.47 1.50
CA ASN A 304 5.71 -33.11 0.97
C ASN A 304 4.65 -32.24 1.63
N LYS A 305 5.08 -31.50 2.64
CA LYS A 305 4.27 -30.50 3.29
C LYS A 305 4.26 -29.23 2.43
N PHE A 306 3.07 -28.72 2.07
CA PHE A 306 2.92 -27.42 1.41
C PHE A 306 3.25 -26.24 2.34
N TRP A 307 3.55 -26.51 3.59
CA TRP A 307 3.92 -25.54 4.60
C TRP A 307 4.85 -26.16 5.61
N ILE A 308 5.70 -25.35 6.18
CA ILE A 308 6.56 -25.70 7.29
C ILE A 308 6.02 -24.97 8.52
N ALA A 309 5.76 -25.70 9.60
CA ALA A 309 5.61 -25.11 10.91
C ALA A 309 6.98 -25.21 11.59
N PRO A 310 7.71 -24.10 11.78
CA PRO A 310 8.99 -24.15 12.49
C PRO A 310 8.77 -24.67 13.92
N ASN A 311 9.59 -25.62 14.34
CA ASN A 311 9.61 -26.08 15.72
C ASN A 311 10.43 -25.09 16.57
N ASP A 312 10.10 -24.97 17.85
CA ASP A 312 10.87 -24.20 18.85
C ASP A 312 11.07 -22.70 18.53
N LEU A 313 10.06 -22.07 17.93
CA LEU A 313 10.08 -20.64 17.68
C LEU A 313 10.06 -19.83 18.98
N GLN A 314 11.05 -18.97 19.12
CA GLN A 314 11.06 -17.96 20.18
C GLN A 314 10.46 -16.64 19.70
N PRO A 315 9.86 -15.82 20.58
CA PRO A 315 9.39 -14.50 20.24
C PRO A 315 10.52 -13.66 19.63
N GLU A 316 10.21 -12.97 18.54
CA GLU A 316 11.17 -12.07 17.91
C GLU A 316 11.18 -10.72 18.63
N THR A 317 12.36 -10.10 18.73
CA THR A 317 12.51 -8.78 19.34
C THR A 317 12.91 -7.74 18.32
N LYS A 318 12.44 -6.50 18.51
CA LYS A 318 12.89 -5.36 17.70
C LYS A 318 14.35 -5.06 17.94
N LYS A 319 15.07 -4.74 16.87
CA LYS A 319 16.43 -4.22 16.98
C LYS A 319 16.41 -2.80 17.54
N LYS A 320 17.22 -2.53 18.56
CA LYS A 320 17.36 -1.19 19.12
C LYS A 320 17.85 -0.22 18.02
N PRO A 321 17.22 0.94 17.86
CA PRO A 321 17.70 1.96 16.94
C PRO A 321 19.04 2.54 17.43
N SER A 322 19.91 2.91 16.50
CA SER A 322 21.19 3.59 16.79
C SER A 322 21.13 5.02 16.25
N ALA A 323 21.24 6.00 17.12
CA ALA A 323 21.25 7.42 16.75
C ALA A 323 22.33 7.72 15.72
N LYS A 324 23.58 7.26 15.92
CA LYS A 324 24.70 7.41 14.98
C LYS A 324 24.38 6.82 13.59
N ARG A 325 23.74 5.64 13.52
CA ARG A 325 23.36 5.01 12.25
C ARG A 325 22.27 5.78 11.51
N LEU A 326 21.31 6.32 12.26
CA LEU A 326 20.20 7.09 11.70
C LEU A 326 20.65 8.45 11.20
N SER A 327 21.52 9.15 11.93
CA SER A 327 22.15 10.42 11.53
C SER A 327 22.99 10.24 10.26
N ASN A 328 23.86 9.23 10.20
CA ASN A 328 24.67 8.93 9.00
C ASN A 328 23.82 8.66 7.75
N LYS A 329 22.66 8.02 7.91
CA LYS A 329 21.72 7.77 6.81
C LYS A 329 21.06 9.06 6.28
N VAL A 330 20.76 10.01 7.15
CA VAL A 330 20.22 11.33 6.78
C VAL A 330 21.28 12.11 5.99
N ASN A 331 22.52 12.14 6.46
CA ASN A 331 23.61 12.86 5.81
C ASN A 331 23.95 12.28 4.42
N ARG A 332 23.99 10.95 4.26
CA ARG A 332 24.19 10.31 2.95
C ARG A 332 23.09 10.63 1.95
N LYS A 333 21.83 10.79 2.39
CA LYS A 333 20.73 11.19 1.50
C LYS A 333 20.80 12.66 1.08
N LYS A 334 21.31 13.56 1.96
CA LYS A 334 21.56 14.96 1.60
C LYS A 334 22.64 15.05 0.53
N LEU A 335 23.79 14.40 0.75
CA LEU A 335 24.90 14.39 -0.20
C LEU A 335 24.51 13.84 -1.59
N LYS A 336 23.64 12.82 -1.65
CA LYS A 336 23.12 12.31 -2.93
C LYS A 336 22.20 13.32 -3.63
N LYS A 337 21.35 14.03 -2.90
CA LYS A 337 20.48 15.07 -3.50
C LYS A 337 21.28 16.24 -4.04
N GLU A 338 22.30 16.67 -3.32
CA GLU A 338 23.20 17.76 -3.74
C GLU A 338 24.04 17.36 -4.97
N ALA A 339 24.35 16.06 -5.13
CA ALA A 339 25.06 15.54 -6.30
C ALA A 339 24.15 15.34 -7.55
N ASP A 340 22.85 15.17 -7.34
CA ASP A 340 21.87 14.97 -8.40
C ASP A 340 21.20 16.29 -8.88
N GLU A 341 21.49 17.44 -8.24
CA GLU A 341 21.03 18.75 -8.72
C GLU A 341 21.92 19.21 -9.88
N PRO A 342 21.34 19.48 -11.08
CA PRO A 342 22.11 19.99 -12.19
C PRO A 342 22.74 21.33 -11.83
N ASN A 343 24.03 21.45 -12.03
CA ASN A 343 24.80 22.67 -11.80
C ASN A 343 24.14 23.82 -12.57
N PRO A 344 23.71 24.92 -11.92
CA PRO A 344 23.14 26.05 -12.63
C PRO A 344 24.23 26.68 -13.52
N LYS A 345 24.00 26.60 -14.82
CA LYS A 345 24.79 27.36 -15.81
C LYS A 345 24.28 28.78 -15.90
#